data_2ff0c35ea0ade11676d678f2abdf0bcd
#
_entry.id   2ff0c35ea0ade11676d678f2abdf0bcd
#
_cell.length_a   1.000
_cell.length_b   1.000
_cell.length_c   1.000
_cell.angle_alpha   90.00
_cell.angle_beta   90.00
_cell.angle_gamma   90.00
#
_symmetry.space_group_name_H-M   'P 1'
#
loop_
_entity.id
_entity.type
_entity.pdbx_description
1 polymer ?
#
loop_
_entity_poly.entity_id
_entity_poly.type
_entity_poly.pdbx_seq_one_letter_code
_entity_poly.pdbx_strand_id
1 'polypeptide(L)'
;AALVRLFSERATPTRHAATAALLLAGAHTSELGHITAADLELRAATVWAHGSIKHHRRILTLDRWSVRVLTERTAHLTRPVPSSTPAPVLCTGAAGSDAHKQARVCVTVREILTRAGLSDDTRIRPASLTAFAARREFDRTGQIEDAARLIGSPSLDTTAALIGYHWQDQADPL
;
A
#
# COMPACT_ATOMS: atom_id res chain seq x y z
N ALA A 1 5.70 5.12 -9.88
CA ALA A 1 6.08 5.29 -8.47
C ALA A 1 6.63 6.70 -8.17
N ALA A 2 7.58 7.25 -8.96
CA ALA A 2 8.21 8.54 -8.68
C ALA A 2 7.20 9.70 -8.55
N LEU A 3 6.28 9.87 -9.51
CA LEU A 3 5.23 10.89 -9.45
C LEU A 3 4.31 10.70 -8.24
N VAL A 4 3.92 9.46 -7.93
CA VAL A 4 3.09 9.17 -6.77
C VAL A 4 3.76 9.60 -5.47
N ARG A 5 5.07 9.34 -5.30
CA ARG A 5 5.84 9.80 -4.15
C ARG A 5 5.88 11.32 -4.06
N LEU A 6 6.28 11.98 -5.15
CA LEU A 6 6.42 13.43 -5.21
C LEU A 6 5.12 14.15 -4.84
N PHE A 7 4.00 13.75 -5.46
CA PHE A 7 2.72 14.41 -5.26
C PHE A 7 2.02 14.00 -3.95
N SER A 8 2.34 12.83 -3.40
CA SER A 8 1.85 12.44 -2.07
C SER A 8 2.48 13.30 -0.95
N GLU A 9 3.74 13.71 -1.09
CA GLU A 9 4.40 14.59 -0.13
C GLU A 9 3.88 16.04 -0.19
N ARG A 10 3.47 16.51 -1.37
CA ARG A 10 2.92 17.87 -1.57
C ARG A 10 1.48 18.04 -1.11
N ALA A 11 0.78 16.95 -0.88
CA ALA A 11 -0.61 16.96 -0.42
C ALA A 11 -0.70 17.25 1.09
N THR A 12 -1.73 16.75 1.76
CA THR A 12 -1.80 16.84 3.22
C THR A 12 -0.57 16.17 3.82
N PRO A 13 0.32 16.91 4.50
CA PRO A 13 1.57 16.36 4.99
C PRO A 13 1.35 15.06 5.72
N THR A 14 2.22 14.10 5.49
CA THR A 14 2.28 12.81 6.14
C THR A 14 1.19 11.79 5.77
N ARG A 15 -0.12 12.13 5.72
CA ARG A 15 -1.17 11.13 5.45
C ARG A 15 -1.09 10.53 4.04
N HIS A 16 -1.00 11.37 3.03
CA HIS A 16 -0.91 10.91 1.64
C HIS A 16 0.38 10.14 1.39
N ALA A 17 1.50 10.64 1.92
CA ALA A 17 2.79 9.97 1.81
C ALA A 17 2.79 8.61 2.51
N ALA A 18 2.23 8.51 3.73
CA ALA A 18 2.08 7.24 4.44
C ALA A 18 1.20 6.24 3.66
N THR A 19 0.07 6.71 3.10
CA THR A 19 -0.80 5.88 2.26
C THR A 19 -0.06 5.35 1.03
N ALA A 20 0.66 6.22 0.32
CA ALA A 20 1.45 5.82 -0.84
C ALA A 20 2.57 4.85 -0.47
N ALA A 21 3.27 5.07 0.65
CA ALA A 21 4.35 4.21 1.13
C ALA A 21 3.88 2.78 1.37
N LEU A 22 2.78 2.61 2.08
CA LEU A 22 2.24 1.28 2.39
C LEU A 22 1.73 0.55 1.15
N LEU A 23 1.04 1.25 0.23
CA LEU A 23 0.58 0.65 -1.03
C LEU A 23 1.75 0.24 -1.94
N LEU A 24 2.78 1.08 -2.05
CA LEU A 24 3.99 0.77 -2.82
C LEU A 24 4.85 -0.33 -2.16
N ALA A 25 4.65 -0.60 -0.87
CA ALA A 25 5.22 -1.75 -0.18
C ALA A 25 4.43 -3.06 -0.39
N GLY A 26 3.22 -2.99 -0.96
CA GLY A 26 2.39 -4.16 -1.26
C GLY A 26 1.16 -4.34 -0.39
N ALA A 27 0.82 -3.36 0.47
CA ALA A 27 -0.45 -3.38 1.19
C ALA A 27 -1.64 -3.14 0.25
N HIS A 28 -2.83 -3.61 0.64
CA HIS A 28 -4.08 -3.32 -0.06
C HIS A 28 -4.85 -2.18 0.59
N THR A 29 -5.68 -1.49 -0.19
CA THR A 29 -6.50 -0.38 0.33
C THR A 29 -7.41 -0.78 1.50
N SER A 30 -7.86 -2.04 1.53
CA SER A 30 -8.65 -2.59 2.64
C SER A 30 -7.85 -2.79 3.93
N GLU A 31 -6.54 -2.95 3.86
CA GLU A 31 -5.67 -3.19 5.01
C GLU A 31 -5.24 -1.87 5.69
N LEU A 32 -5.11 -0.80 4.91
CA LEU A 32 -4.58 0.48 5.39
C LEU A 32 -5.42 1.14 6.47
N GLY A 33 -6.70 0.81 6.56
CA GLY A 33 -7.59 1.26 7.62
C GLY A 33 -7.29 0.66 9.00
N HIS A 34 -6.39 -0.30 9.07
CA HIS A 34 -6.07 -1.05 10.31
C HIS A 34 -4.61 -0.92 10.73
N ILE A 35 -3.72 -0.47 9.84
CA ILE A 35 -2.28 -0.34 10.15
C ILE A 35 -2.06 0.88 11.03
N THR A 36 -1.48 0.65 12.20
CA THR A 36 -1.15 1.64 13.23
C THR A 36 0.36 1.85 13.36
N ALA A 37 0.77 2.78 14.20
CA ALA A 37 2.19 2.98 14.52
C ALA A 37 2.81 1.76 15.22
N ALA A 38 2.02 0.96 15.95
CA ALA A 38 2.49 -0.25 16.64
C ALA A 38 2.86 -1.38 15.66
N ASP A 39 2.36 -1.34 14.42
CA ASP A 39 2.66 -2.32 13.39
C ASP A 39 3.97 -2.04 12.64
N LEU A 40 4.59 -0.88 12.91
CA LEU A 40 5.84 -0.44 12.27
C LEU A 40 7.07 -0.86 13.07
N GLU A 41 7.99 -1.58 12.44
CA GLU A 41 9.35 -1.77 12.92
C GLU A 41 10.31 -0.98 12.03
N LEU A 42 10.41 0.32 12.29
CA LEU A 42 11.14 1.25 11.43
C LEU A 42 12.64 1.01 11.39
N ARG A 43 13.25 0.43 12.46
CA ARG A 43 14.67 0.06 12.49
C ARG A 43 14.96 -1.12 11.56
N ALA A 44 14.04 -2.08 11.52
CA ALA A 44 14.10 -3.22 10.61
C ALA A 44 13.55 -2.89 9.21
N ALA A 45 13.04 -1.65 9.00
CA ALA A 45 12.39 -1.22 7.77
C ALA A 45 11.25 -2.17 7.34
N THR A 46 10.39 -2.54 8.30
CA THR A 46 9.26 -3.44 8.06
C THR A 46 7.96 -2.90 8.65
N VAL A 47 6.84 -3.43 8.16
CA VAL A 47 5.49 -3.20 8.70
C VAL A 47 4.67 -4.48 8.67
N TRP A 48 3.91 -4.71 9.71
CA TRP A 48 2.97 -5.82 9.77
C TRP A 48 1.66 -5.45 9.08
N ALA A 49 1.31 -6.19 8.02
CA ALA A 49 0.00 -6.14 7.37
C ALA A 49 -0.89 -7.24 7.92
N HIS A 50 -1.99 -6.85 8.56
CA HIS A 50 -2.90 -7.78 9.25
C HIS A 50 -3.65 -8.72 8.31
N GLY A 51 -3.62 -8.44 7.00
CA GLY A 51 -4.39 -9.17 6.02
C GLY A 51 -5.87 -8.76 6.01
N SER A 52 -6.68 -9.59 5.39
CA SER A 52 -8.13 -9.44 5.30
C SER A 52 -8.76 -10.80 4.96
N ILE A 53 -10.07 -10.86 4.76
CA ILE A 53 -10.74 -12.08 4.27
C ILE A 53 -10.13 -12.56 2.93
N LYS A 54 -9.59 -11.64 2.13
CA LYS A 54 -9.03 -11.93 0.79
C LYS A 54 -7.51 -12.00 0.73
N HIS A 55 -6.81 -11.59 1.77
CA HIS A 55 -5.35 -11.46 1.75
C HIS A 55 -4.74 -12.02 3.03
N HIS A 56 -3.66 -12.76 2.89
CA HIS A 56 -2.92 -13.28 4.03
C HIS A 56 -2.18 -12.17 4.80
N ARG A 57 -2.10 -12.33 6.12
CA ARG A 57 -1.24 -11.51 6.97
C ARG A 57 0.24 -11.74 6.62
N ARG A 58 1.04 -10.68 6.66
CA ARG A 58 2.45 -10.73 6.24
C ARG A 58 3.25 -9.54 6.73
N ILE A 59 4.55 -9.67 6.67
CA ILE A 59 5.49 -8.55 6.86
C ILE A 59 5.79 -7.95 5.47
N LEU A 60 5.69 -6.62 5.37
CA LEU A 60 6.08 -5.87 4.19
C LEU A 60 7.42 -5.17 4.44
N THR A 61 8.30 -5.19 3.45
CA THR A 61 9.58 -4.47 3.50
C THR A 61 9.38 -3.04 3.01
N LEU A 62 9.94 -2.08 3.75
CA LEU A 62 9.88 -0.65 3.46
C LEU A 62 11.20 -0.21 2.82
N ASP A 63 11.12 0.58 1.77
CA ASP A 63 12.29 1.26 1.24
C ASP A 63 12.65 2.51 2.07
N ARG A 64 13.79 3.11 1.80
CA ARG A 64 14.29 4.28 2.53
C ARG A 64 13.30 5.46 2.52
N TRP A 65 12.62 5.69 1.40
CA TRP A 65 11.61 6.75 1.31
C TRP A 65 10.40 6.44 2.21
N SER A 66 9.90 5.20 2.16
CA SER A 66 8.79 4.74 2.98
C SER A 66 9.08 4.84 4.48
N VAL A 67 10.28 4.44 4.91
CA VAL A 67 10.72 4.60 6.31
C VAL A 67 10.67 6.06 6.74
N ARG A 68 11.22 6.98 5.93
CA ARG A 68 11.22 8.42 6.24
C ARG A 68 9.80 8.95 6.41
N VAL A 69 8.92 8.75 5.43
CA VAL A 69 7.57 9.33 5.48
C VAL A 69 6.69 8.71 6.56
N LEU A 70 6.89 7.42 6.89
CA LEU A 70 6.19 6.76 7.99
C LEU A 70 6.70 7.23 9.35
N THR A 71 7.99 7.53 9.49
CA THR A 71 8.56 8.17 10.68
C THR A 71 7.93 9.55 10.90
N GLU A 72 7.86 10.38 9.86
CA GLU A 72 7.24 11.71 9.93
C GLU A 72 5.74 11.61 10.28
N ARG A 73 5.04 10.62 9.71
CA ARG A 73 3.63 10.36 10.02
C ARG A 73 3.43 9.97 11.47
N THR A 74 4.24 9.06 11.98
CA THR A 74 4.18 8.61 13.37
C THR A 74 4.42 9.77 14.31
N ALA A 75 5.46 10.56 14.08
CA ALA A 75 5.76 11.75 14.88
C ALA A 75 4.62 12.79 14.86
N HIS A 76 3.92 12.92 13.73
CA HIS A 76 2.75 13.80 13.63
C HIS A 76 1.56 13.30 14.46
N LEU A 77 1.36 11.98 14.53
CA LEU A 77 0.26 11.37 15.26
C LEU A 77 0.50 11.25 16.76
N THR A 78 1.75 11.17 17.18
CA THR A 78 2.16 11.07 18.60
C THR A 78 2.25 12.43 19.32
N ARG A 79 1.87 13.54 18.67
CA ARG A 79 1.68 14.81 19.37
C ARG A 79 0.69 14.61 20.51
N PRO A 80 0.95 15.20 21.72
CA PRO A 80 0.14 14.93 22.90
C PRO A 80 -1.33 15.27 22.65
N VAL A 81 -2.16 14.25 22.59
CA VAL A 81 -3.63 14.33 22.61
C VAL A 81 -4.05 13.64 23.91
N PRO A 82 -5.05 14.16 24.64
CA PRO A 82 -5.48 13.54 25.91
C PRO A 82 -5.75 12.03 25.77
N SER A 83 -5.37 11.29 26.79
CA SER A 83 -5.05 9.85 26.86
C SER A 83 -6.22 8.85 26.72
N SER A 84 -7.30 9.14 26.05
CA SER A 84 -8.44 8.22 25.93
C SER A 84 -8.77 7.77 24.50
N THR A 85 -7.92 8.12 23.53
CA THR A 85 -8.18 7.82 22.12
C THR A 85 -7.47 6.53 21.70
N PRO A 86 -8.14 5.61 20.96
CA PRO A 86 -7.49 4.45 20.36
C PRO A 86 -6.27 4.84 19.53
N ALA A 87 -5.27 3.96 19.46
CA ALA A 87 -4.06 4.20 18.67
C ALA A 87 -4.43 4.67 17.24
N PRO A 88 -3.91 5.83 16.79
CA PRO A 88 -4.33 6.41 15.54
C PRO A 88 -3.86 5.55 14.37
N VAL A 89 -4.78 5.25 13.45
CA VAL A 89 -4.48 4.57 12.19
C VAL A 89 -3.68 5.51 11.28
N LEU A 90 -2.61 5.00 10.68
CA LEU A 90 -1.67 5.81 9.90
C LEU A 90 -2.32 6.56 8.74
N CYS A 91 -3.26 5.94 8.04
CA CYS A 91 -3.82 6.46 6.79
C CYS A 91 -5.18 7.15 6.93
N THR A 92 -5.96 6.86 7.99
CA THR A 92 -7.38 7.31 8.03
C THR A 92 -7.78 8.04 9.33
N GLY A 93 -6.96 7.99 10.37
CA GLY A 93 -7.42 8.31 11.71
C GLY A 93 -8.28 7.19 12.30
N ALA A 94 -8.66 7.31 13.58
CA ALA A 94 -9.19 6.18 14.37
C ALA A 94 -10.68 5.88 14.17
N ALA A 95 -11.50 6.79 13.69
CA ALA A 95 -12.96 6.67 13.70
C ALA A 95 -13.56 6.08 12.42
N GLY A 96 -14.63 5.30 12.55
CA GLY A 96 -15.47 4.80 11.47
C GLY A 96 -15.44 3.28 11.27
N SER A 97 -16.45 2.76 10.56
CA SER A 97 -16.50 1.36 10.14
C SER A 97 -15.40 1.05 9.12
N ASP A 98 -15.12 -0.23 8.91
CA ASP A 98 -14.10 -0.68 7.94
C ASP A 98 -14.37 -0.18 6.53
N ALA A 99 -15.65 -0.16 6.13
CA ALA A 99 -16.06 0.41 4.84
C ALA A 99 -15.74 1.91 4.75
N HIS A 100 -15.97 2.69 5.79
CA HIS A 100 -15.61 4.10 5.84
C HIS A 100 -14.10 4.31 5.80
N LYS A 101 -13.32 3.51 6.53
CA LYS A 101 -11.85 3.57 6.51
C LYS A 101 -11.32 3.27 5.11
N GLN A 102 -11.82 2.23 4.47
CA GLN A 102 -11.43 1.88 3.11
C GLN A 102 -11.81 2.98 2.11
N ALA A 103 -13.02 3.55 2.21
CA ALA A 103 -13.44 4.66 1.36
C ALA A 103 -12.50 5.88 1.48
N ARG A 104 -12.11 6.26 2.71
CA ARG A 104 -11.14 7.34 2.95
C ARG A 104 -9.78 7.05 2.31
N VAL A 105 -9.29 5.82 2.41
CA VAL A 105 -8.05 5.41 1.73
C VAL A 105 -8.20 5.59 0.22
N CYS A 106 -9.29 5.10 -0.37
CA CYS A 106 -9.54 5.24 -1.81
C CYS A 106 -9.62 6.69 -2.26
N VAL A 107 -10.26 7.58 -1.48
CA VAL A 107 -10.29 9.03 -1.76
C VAL A 107 -8.87 9.60 -1.73
N THR A 108 -8.09 9.31 -0.68
CA THR A 108 -6.71 9.76 -0.57
C THR A 108 -5.85 9.30 -1.76
N VAL A 109 -6.01 8.06 -2.20
CA VAL A 109 -5.26 7.55 -3.37
C VAL A 109 -5.69 8.25 -4.66
N ARG A 110 -7.00 8.48 -4.85
CA ARG A 110 -7.48 9.23 -6.02
C ARG A 110 -6.91 10.64 -6.05
N GLU A 111 -6.88 11.34 -4.92
CA GLU A 111 -6.26 12.68 -4.82
C GLU A 111 -4.78 12.65 -5.23
N ILE A 112 -4.02 11.63 -4.79
CA ILE A 112 -2.62 11.45 -5.19
C ILE A 112 -2.52 11.22 -6.71
N LEU A 113 -3.35 10.33 -7.26
CA LEU A 113 -3.33 10.00 -8.69
C LEU A 113 -3.72 11.19 -9.56
N THR A 114 -4.75 11.96 -9.15
CA THR A 114 -5.17 13.18 -9.84
C THR A 114 -4.04 14.21 -9.90
N ARG A 115 -3.40 14.48 -8.75
CA ARG A 115 -2.27 15.41 -8.68
C ARG A 115 -1.04 14.93 -9.47
N ALA A 116 -0.89 13.63 -9.60
CA ALA A 116 0.17 13.02 -10.41
C ALA A 116 -0.15 12.99 -11.92
N GLY A 117 -1.32 13.50 -12.35
CA GLY A 117 -1.76 13.46 -13.74
C GLY A 117 -2.08 12.05 -14.25
N LEU A 118 -2.47 11.16 -13.35
CA LEU A 118 -2.71 9.73 -13.65
C LEU A 118 -4.20 9.36 -13.60
N SER A 119 -5.08 10.31 -13.27
CA SER A 119 -6.52 10.05 -13.10
C SER A 119 -7.28 9.86 -14.41
N ASP A 120 -6.75 10.39 -15.51
CA ASP A 120 -7.41 10.38 -16.81
C ASP A 120 -7.30 9.02 -17.52
N ASP A 121 -6.35 8.19 -17.10
CA ASP A 121 -6.27 6.80 -17.55
C ASP A 121 -7.22 5.92 -16.71
N THR A 122 -8.33 5.51 -17.31
CA THR A 122 -9.37 4.67 -16.66
C THR A 122 -8.85 3.31 -16.18
N ARG A 123 -7.68 2.88 -16.67
CA ARG A 123 -7.01 1.64 -16.22
C ARG A 123 -6.31 1.84 -14.89
N ILE A 124 -5.97 3.08 -14.53
CA ILE A 124 -5.29 3.39 -13.27
C ILE A 124 -6.32 3.58 -12.16
N ARG A 125 -6.26 2.71 -11.16
CA ARG A 125 -7.17 2.65 -10.02
C ARG A 125 -6.36 2.64 -8.71
N PRO A 126 -6.97 2.87 -7.55
CA PRO A 126 -6.27 2.73 -6.27
C PRO A 126 -5.50 1.42 -6.09
N ALA A 127 -6.05 0.30 -6.58
CA ALA A 127 -5.40 -1.01 -6.55
C ALA A 127 -4.16 -1.11 -7.45
N SER A 128 -3.98 -0.20 -8.42
CA SER A 128 -2.82 -0.22 -9.33
C SER A 128 -1.49 0.02 -8.60
N LEU A 129 -1.50 0.66 -7.43
CA LEU A 129 -0.28 0.83 -6.63
C LEU A 129 0.20 -0.51 -6.04
N THR A 130 -0.73 -1.32 -5.53
CA THR A 130 -0.43 -2.69 -5.06
C THR A 130 -0.02 -3.58 -6.22
N ALA A 131 -0.72 -3.50 -7.36
CA ALA A 131 -0.35 -4.22 -8.59
C ALA A 131 1.07 -3.85 -9.07
N PHE A 132 1.42 -2.57 -9.00
CA PHE A 132 2.77 -2.10 -9.31
C PHE A 132 3.82 -2.70 -8.35
N ALA A 133 3.53 -2.79 -7.05
CA ALA A 133 4.43 -3.42 -6.09
C ALA A 133 4.65 -4.91 -6.40
N ALA A 134 3.57 -5.64 -6.70
CA ALA A 134 3.62 -7.06 -7.09
C ALA A 134 4.39 -7.25 -8.40
N ARG A 135 4.13 -6.41 -9.42
CA ARG A 135 4.85 -6.47 -10.70
C ARG A 135 6.33 -6.21 -10.53
N ARG A 136 6.71 -5.20 -9.75
CA ARG A 136 8.11 -4.89 -9.45
C ARG A 136 8.82 -6.05 -8.76
N GLU A 137 8.14 -6.75 -7.85
CA GLU A 137 8.70 -7.92 -7.18
C GLU A 137 8.89 -9.07 -8.16
N PHE A 138 7.90 -9.34 -9.01
CA PHE A 138 8.02 -10.31 -10.08
C PHE A 138 9.17 -9.98 -11.05
N ASP A 139 9.30 -8.74 -11.48
CA ASP A 139 10.39 -8.31 -12.38
C ASP A 139 11.77 -8.47 -11.73
N ARG A 140 11.85 -8.38 -10.39
CA ARG A 140 13.10 -8.55 -9.62
C ARG A 140 13.47 -10.02 -9.43
N THR A 141 12.51 -10.92 -9.19
CA THR A 141 12.77 -12.32 -8.81
C THR A 141 12.54 -13.31 -9.96
N GLY A 142 11.71 -12.95 -10.93
CA GLY A 142 11.20 -13.87 -11.95
C GLY A 142 10.18 -14.87 -11.42
N GLN A 143 9.76 -14.78 -10.15
CA GLN A 143 8.91 -15.76 -9.49
C GLN A 143 7.56 -15.13 -9.11
N ILE A 144 6.48 -15.71 -9.61
CA ILE A 144 5.11 -15.25 -9.34
C ILE A 144 4.72 -15.46 -7.88
N GLU A 145 5.31 -16.48 -7.23
CA GLU A 145 5.10 -16.80 -5.82
C GLU A 145 5.59 -15.70 -4.90
N ASP A 146 6.69 -15.04 -5.26
CA ASP A 146 7.22 -13.92 -4.48
C ASP A 146 6.31 -12.70 -4.60
N ALA A 147 5.80 -12.42 -5.79
CA ALA A 147 4.81 -11.37 -6.01
C ALA A 147 3.51 -11.67 -5.22
N ALA A 148 3.02 -12.92 -5.26
CA ALA A 148 1.84 -13.35 -4.51
C ALA A 148 2.05 -13.24 -3.00
N ARG A 149 3.22 -13.65 -2.51
CA ARG A 149 3.60 -13.54 -1.10
C ARG A 149 3.67 -12.09 -0.65
N LEU A 150 4.26 -11.21 -1.47
CA LEU A 150 4.35 -9.77 -1.18
C LEU A 150 2.97 -9.15 -0.95
N ILE A 151 2.00 -9.43 -1.82
CA ILE A 151 0.66 -8.86 -1.71
C ILE A 151 -0.31 -9.71 -0.88
N GLY A 152 0.13 -10.86 -0.36
CA GLY A 152 -0.69 -11.78 0.43
C GLY A 152 -1.81 -12.44 -0.37
N SER A 153 -1.64 -12.61 -1.67
CA SER A 153 -2.62 -13.28 -2.53
C SER A 153 -2.64 -14.79 -2.26
N PRO A 154 -3.82 -15.40 -2.09
CA PRO A 154 -3.93 -16.86 -1.96
C PRO A 154 -3.85 -17.60 -3.30
N SER A 155 -3.82 -16.87 -4.44
CA SER A 155 -3.89 -17.45 -5.78
C SER A 155 -2.83 -16.87 -6.70
N LEU A 156 -2.04 -17.73 -7.33
CA LEU A 156 -1.05 -17.35 -8.33
C LEU A 156 -1.71 -16.81 -9.60
N ASP A 157 -2.83 -17.41 -10.04
CA ASP A 157 -3.57 -16.96 -11.22
C ASP A 157 -4.13 -15.55 -11.03
N THR A 158 -4.68 -15.26 -9.84
CA THR A 158 -5.14 -13.92 -9.50
C THR A 158 -3.97 -12.93 -9.50
N THR A 159 -2.81 -13.34 -9.02
CA THR A 159 -1.61 -12.51 -9.01
C THR A 159 -1.09 -12.29 -10.42
N ALA A 160 -1.05 -13.32 -11.26
CA ALA A 160 -0.65 -13.22 -12.66
C ALA A 160 -1.55 -12.25 -13.43
N ALA A 161 -2.86 -12.39 -13.30
CA ALA A 161 -3.84 -11.47 -13.89
C ALA A 161 -3.65 -10.03 -13.40
N LEU A 162 -3.41 -9.83 -12.09
CA LEU A 162 -3.19 -8.51 -11.49
C LEU A 162 -1.97 -7.78 -12.05
N ILE A 163 -0.87 -8.51 -12.30
CA ILE A 163 0.38 -7.93 -12.83
C ILE A 163 0.48 -7.96 -14.35
N GLY A 164 -0.54 -8.48 -15.05
CA GLY A 164 -0.53 -8.63 -16.50
C GLY A 164 0.49 -9.67 -16.97
N TYR A 165 0.71 -10.75 -16.22
CA TYR A 165 1.58 -11.84 -16.61
C TYR A 165 0.76 -12.98 -17.21
N HIS A 166 0.91 -13.19 -18.51
CA HIS A 166 0.23 -14.23 -19.29
C HIS A 166 1.18 -15.41 -19.52
N TRP A 167 1.30 -16.29 -18.53
CA TRP A 167 2.19 -17.46 -18.61
C TRP A 167 1.74 -18.47 -19.67
N GLN A 168 0.45 -18.48 -20.04
CA GLN A 168 -0.09 -19.35 -21.07
C GLN A 168 0.36 -18.95 -22.48
N ASP A 169 0.61 -17.65 -22.72
CA ASP A 169 1.05 -17.16 -24.02
C ASP A 169 2.54 -17.44 -24.29
N GLN A 170 3.28 -17.92 -23.27
CA GLN A 170 4.69 -18.33 -23.39
C GLN A 170 4.87 -19.83 -23.67
N ALA A 171 3.79 -20.59 -23.66
CA ALA A 171 3.78 -21.99 -24.01
C ALA A 171 3.43 -22.14 -25.50
N ASP A 172 4.29 -21.69 -26.40
CA ASP A 172 4.67 -22.36 -27.63
C ASP A 172 5.61 -21.49 -28.47
N PRO A 173 6.77 -22.03 -28.85
CA PRO A 173 7.06 -22.28 -30.25
C PRO A 173 7.47 -23.72 -30.48
N LEU A 174 6.56 -24.53 -30.99
CA LEU A 174 6.95 -25.75 -31.74
C LEU A 174 7.35 -25.35 -33.13
#